data_2894ff1210d57b44ffaab1660dc2012c
#
_entry.id   2894ff1210d57b44ffaab1660dc2012c
#
_cell.length_a   1.000
_cell.length_b   1.000
_cell.length_c   1.000
_cell.angle_alpha   90.00
_cell.angle_beta   90.00
_cell.angle_gamma   90.00
#
_symmetry.space_group_name_H-M   'P 1'
#
loop_
_entity.id
_entity.type
_entity.pdbx_description
1 polymer ?
#
loop_
_entity_poly.entity_id
_entity_poly.type
_entity_poly.pdbx_seq_one_letter_code
_entity_poly.pdbx_strand_id
1 'polypeptide(L)'
;MSNNTNKKTSFAAAFKNNLRAWKILFKPCKGTFVSIFLSALTAAASPLVTIWFSAQLLNELAGSRNPAALRNWVLLTLGATAGIMLLNAILQHWREAEESTFSAKMQSVFGKKRLDMDFPNADSQRVYELQSQIWQSQNFTGYGLRQSIEIFRSGCNALFQIIGGIGLSLGLFFAKIPQASGLGFLNSPLFTVGFIALLFAAALAAPVCATKGNSYWERNDEQGTFGNRVFGYFSSASSNRARMADMRFYKQQDIAGYYLEKNNVFSMKSTFAQYAKGPMGLLIALSSCVSAFLTGLIYLLVCIKAWAGAFGLGTATQYIGSVTSFFGGFSELMKCIGVMRINSSFLDTVFELLDTPNTMYQGSLTTEKRSDIQYDVEFRDVSFKYPGSEAYALRHVNMKFKVGSRLAVVGMNGSGKTTFIKLLCRLYDPTEGEILLNGIDIRKYRYDDYMKIFSVVFQDFQLLALPLGQNVAASQTYDAARVLDCLNKAGFGEKLAKMPHGLDTYLYKSVDTEGVDVSGGEAQKIAIARALYKDSPFIILDEPTAALDPIAEAEIYSKFDEIAGDKTAVYISHRLSSCKFCDEIAVFDSGSVIQQGTHSDLLADESGKYFELWNAQAQYYKKDTAQPA
;
A
#
# COMPACT_ATOMS: atom_id res chain seq x y z
N MET A 1 7.06 -2.01 21.77
CA MET A 1 5.78 -2.57 22.29
C MET A 1 5.01 -1.42 22.92
N SER A 2 4.11 -0.81 22.20
CA SER A 2 3.35 0.37 22.66
C SER A 2 1.98 -0.10 23.17
N ASN A 3 1.77 0.06 24.48
CA ASN A 3 0.50 -0.08 25.19
C ASN A 3 -0.52 0.95 24.69
N ASN A 4 -1.07 0.78 23.51
CA ASN A 4 -2.08 1.67 22.95
C ASN A 4 -3.48 1.02 22.85
N THR A 5 -3.73 0.00 23.66
CA THR A 5 -5.04 -0.63 23.82
C THR A 5 -5.86 0.17 24.83
N ASN A 6 -6.92 0.88 24.35
CA ASN A 6 -8.02 1.52 25.08
C ASN A 6 -8.15 3.06 25.08
N LYS A 7 -7.68 3.78 24.12
CA LYS A 7 -8.28 5.11 23.87
C LYS A 7 -9.54 4.93 23.05
N LYS A 8 -10.73 4.89 23.71
CA LYS A 8 -12.02 5.04 23.03
C LYS A 8 -11.97 6.35 22.23
N THR A 9 -11.74 6.25 20.93
CA THR A 9 -11.77 7.43 20.04
C THR A 9 -13.11 8.14 20.20
N SER A 10 -13.08 9.44 20.49
CA SER A 10 -14.30 10.23 20.58
C SER A 10 -15.01 10.23 19.22
N PHE A 11 -16.32 10.39 19.21
CA PHE A 11 -17.09 10.47 17.95
C PHE A 11 -16.53 11.55 17.02
N ALA A 12 -16.18 12.71 17.57
CA ALA A 12 -15.62 13.82 16.79
C ALA A 12 -14.27 13.45 16.13
N ALA A 13 -13.39 12.74 16.83
CA ALA A 13 -12.12 12.27 16.28
C ALA A 13 -12.34 11.22 15.18
N ALA A 14 -13.24 10.26 15.41
CA ALA A 14 -13.60 9.24 14.43
C ALA A 14 -14.18 9.85 13.15
N PHE A 15 -15.08 10.82 13.29
CA PHE A 15 -15.67 11.56 12.16
C PHE A 15 -14.59 12.34 11.39
N LYS A 16 -13.70 13.05 12.09
CA LYS A 16 -12.58 13.79 11.49
C LYS A 16 -11.67 12.87 10.68
N ASN A 17 -11.31 11.69 11.22
CA ASN A 17 -10.46 10.73 10.54
C ASN A 17 -11.13 10.17 9.27
N ASN A 18 -12.40 9.78 9.33
CA ASN A 18 -13.11 9.31 8.14
C ASN A 18 -13.31 10.42 7.10
N LEU A 19 -13.58 11.66 7.54
CA LEU A 19 -13.68 12.82 6.64
C LEU A 19 -12.33 13.09 5.93
N ARG A 20 -11.20 12.94 6.65
CA ARG A 20 -9.87 13.04 6.06
C ARG A 20 -9.64 11.94 5.03
N ALA A 21 -10.02 10.70 5.32
CA ALA A 21 -9.94 9.58 4.38
C ALA A 21 -10.74 9.87 3.10
N TRP A 22 -11.97 10.39 3.22
CA TRP A 22 -12.77 10.80 2.06
C TRP A 22 -12.09 11.90 1.23
N LYS A 23 -11.51 12.91 1.87
CA LYS A 23 -10.76 13.98 1.16
C LYS A 23 -9.57 13.41 0.37
N ILE A 24 -8.81 12.47 0.96
CA ILE A 24 -7.68 11.81 0.29
C ILE A 24 -8.16 11.01 -0.93
N LEU A 25 -9.25 10.25 -0.77
CA LEU A 25 -9.80 9.40 -1.82
C LEU A 25 -10.58 10.17 -2.88
N PHE A 26 -11.12 11.35 -2.56
CA PHE A 26 -11.98 12.09 -3.48
C PHE A 26 -11.25 12.48 -4.77
N LYS A 27 -9.98 12.90 -4.68
CA LYS A 27 -9.21 13.32 -5.86
C LYS A 27 -9.01 12.19 -6.88
N PRO A 28 -8.55 10.99 -6.51
CA PRO A 28 -8.39 9.87 -7.46
C PRO A 28 -9.69 9.15 -7.79
N CYS A 29 -10.73 9.23 -6.95
CA CYS A 29 -11.95 8.42 -7.04
C CYS A 29 -13.24 9.25 -7.15
N LYS A 30 -13.23 10.42 -7.82
CA LYS A 30 -14.42 11.28 -7.94
C LYS A 30 -15.65 10.55 -8.48
N GLY A 31 -15.48 9.75 -9.54
CA GLY A 31 -16.55 8.97 -10.16
C GLY A 31 -17.19 8.00 -9.16
N THR A 32 -16.38 7.34 -8.33
CA THR A 32 -16.85 6.41 -7.30
C THR A 32 -17.76 7.11 -6.28
N PHE A 33 -17.39 8.30 -5.78
CA PHE A 33 -18.24 9.04 -4.83
C PHE A 33 -19.56 9.49 -5.45
N VAL A 34 -19.53 10.00 -6.69
CA VAL A 34 -20.75 10.46 -7.40
C VAL A 34 -21.67 9.29 -7.72
N SER A 35 -21.12 8.18 -8.22
CA SER A 35 -21.91 6.98 -8.55
C SER A 35 -22.56 6.36 -7.30
N ILE A 36 -21.84 6.31 -6.16
CA ILE A 36 -22.38 5.86 -4.88
C ILE A 36 -23.54 6.75 -4.44
N PHE A 37 -23.38 8.08 -4.47
CA PHE A 37 -24.41 9.02 -4.05
C PHE A 37 -25.69 8.87 -4.89
N LEU A 38 -25.57 8.83 -6.21
CA LEU A 38 -26.72 8.71 -7.12
C LEU A 38 -27.37 7.32 -7.04
N SER A 39 -26.58 6.25 -6.96
CA SER A 39 -27.12 4.89 -6.80
C SER A 39 -27.81 4.70 -5.45
N ALA A 40 -27.28 5.32 -4.37
CA ALA A 40 -27.92 5.29 -3.06
C ALA A 40 -29.27 6.01 -3.05
N LEU A 41 -29.37 7.15 -3.76
CA LEU A 41 -30.63 7.87 -3.90
C LEU A 41 -31.70 7.01 -4.58
N THR A 42 -31.37 6.39 -5.72
CA THR A 42 -32.35 5.56 -6.47
C THR A 42 -32.65 4.25 -5.75
N ALA A 43 -31.67 3.64 -5.09
CA ALA A 43 -31.87 2.43 -4.28
C ALA A 43 -32.80 2.66 -3.10
N ALA A 44 -32.70 3.82 -2.43
CA ALA A 44 -33.61 4.19 -1.34
C ALA A 44 -35.01 4.61 -1.86
N ALA A 45 -35.08 5.28 -3.02
CA ALA A 45 -36.34 5.72 -3.62
C ALA A 45 -37.17 4.55 -4.20
N SER A 46 -36.53 3.52 -4.76
CA SER A 46 -37.19 2.41 -5.44
C SER A 46 -38.24 1.69 -4.57
N PRO A 47 -37.97 1.23 -3.34
CA PRO A 47 -38.98 0.62 -2.50
C PRO A 47 -40.08 1.61 -2.08
N LEU A 48 -39.76 2.89 -1.85
CA LEU A 48 -40.71 3.91 -1.44
C LEU A 48 -41.72 4.23 -2.55
N VAL A 49 -41.26 4.34 -3.80
CA VAL A 49 -42.10 4.49 -4.99
C VAL A 49 -43.05 3.30 -5.11
N THR A 50 -42.54 2.08 -5.00
CA THR A 50 -43.34 0.86 -5.08
C THR A 50 -44.39 0.82 -3.95
N ILE A 51 -44.01 1.14 -2.71
CA ILE A 51 -44.93 1.19 -1.54
C ILE A 51 -46.04 2.20 -1.78
N TRP A 52 -45.75 3.40 -2.24
CA TRP A 52 -46.72 4.46 -2.43
C TRP A 52 -47.75 4.10 -3.52
N PHE A 53 -47.29 3.67 -4.70
CA PHE A 53 -48.18 3.29 -5.80
C PHE A 53 -49.02 2.04 -5.45
N SER A 54 -48.44 1.04 -4.80
CA SER A 54 -49.14 -0.15 -4.34
C SER A 54 -50.24 0.21 -3.31
N ALA A 55 -49.96 1.18 -2.45
CA ALA A 55 -50.95 1.65 -1.48
C ALA A 55 -52.18 2.30 -2.14
N GLN A 56 -51.98 3.11 -3.19
CA GLN A 56 -53.06 3.71 -3.96
C GLN A 56 -53.90 2.64 -4.67
N LEU A 57 -53.24 1.63 -5.26
CA LEU A 57 -53.93 0.49 -5.88
C LEU A 57 -54.79 -0.28 -4.88
N LEU A 58 -54.24 -0.58 -3.71
CA LEU A 58 -54.96 -1.30 -2.64
C LEU A 58 -56.14 -0.48 -2.07
N ASN A 59 -55.99 0.83 -1.94
CA ASN A 59 -57.07 1.70 -1.50
C ASN A 59 -58.22 1.72 -2.50
N GLU A 60 -57.95 1.74 -3.83
CA GLU A 60 -58.99 1.69 -4.87
C GLU A 60 -59.68 0.32 -4.89
N LEU A 61 -58.93 -0.78 -4.72
CA LEU A 61 -59.48 -2.14 -4.64
C LEU A 61 -60.39 -2.34 -3.41
N ALA A 62 -60.05 -1.74 -2.28
CA ALA A 62 -60.83 -1.83 -1.05
C ALA A 62 -62.01 -0.85 -1.02
N GLY A 63 -61.95 0.25 -1.79
CA GLY A 63 -62.92 1.33 -1.83
C GLY A 63 -63.88 1.24 -3.02
N SER A 64 -63.77 2.16 -3.97
CA SER A 64 -64.74 2.38 -5.07
C SER A 64 -64.79 1.24 -6.10
N ARG A 65 -63.74 0.46 -6.23
CA ARG A 65 -63.58 -0.66 -7.18
C ARG A 65 -63.85 -0.25 -8.65
N ASN A 66 -63.58 1.00 -8.98
CA ASN A 66 -63.80 1.50 -10.34
C ASN A 66 -62.79 0.86 -11.32
N PRO A 67 -63.26 0.08 -12.34
CA PRO A 67 -62.35 -0.61 -13.27
C PRO A 67 -61.42 0.32 -14.06
N ALA A 68 -61.88 1.52 -14.42
CA ALA A 68 -61.07 2.49 -15.15
C ALA A 68 -59.96 3.10 -14.26
N ALA A 69 -60.30 3.45 -13.03
CA ALA A 69 -59.32 3.93 -12.04
C ALA A 69 -58.30 2.85 -11.69
N LEU A 70 -58.71 1.61 -11.48
CA LEU A 70 -57.84 0.47 -11.22
C LEU A 70 -56.84 0.23 -12.36
N ARG A 71 -57.33 0.22 -13.63
CA ARG A 71 -56.45 0.10 -14.80
C ARG A 71 -55.42 1.20 -14.82
N ASN A 72 -55.79 2.44 -14.57
CA ASN A 72 -54.86 3.56 -14.57
C ASN A 72 -53.81 3.44 -13.45
N TRP A 73 -54.20 3.05 -12.22
CA TRP A 73 -53.28 2.82 -11.13
C TRP A 73 -52.33 1.65 -11.41
N VAL A 74 -52.79 0.56 -12.06
CA VAL A 74 -51.93 -0.55 -12.46
C VAL A 74 -50.86 -0.07 -13.47
N LEU A 75 -51.29 0.65 -14.53
CA LEU A 75 -50.37 1.16 -15.55
C LEU A 75 -49.34 2.14 -14.95
N LEU A 76 -49.79 3.06 -14.08
CA LEU A 76 -48.89 3.99 -13.40
C LEU A 76 -47.93 3.26 -12.45
N THR A 77 -48.40 2.26 -11.71
CA THR A 77 -47.51 1.46 -10.84
C THR A 77 -46.48 0.73 -11.66
N LEU A 78 -46.87 0.05 -12.74
CA LEU A 78 -45.91 -0.66 -13.64
C LEU A 78 -44.91 0.31 -14.28
N GLY A 79 -45.39 1.43 -14.81
CA GLY A 79 -44.53 2.42 -15.44
C GLY A 79 -43.56 3.07 -14.47
N ALA A 80 -44.02 3.48 -13.29
CA ALA A 80 -43.18 4.12 -12.28
C ALA A 80 -42.16 3.14 -11.67
N THR A 81 -42.56 1.91 -11.36
CA THR A 81 -41.65 0.88 -10.80
C THR A 81 -40.65 0.43 -11.86
N ALA A 82 -41.06 0.21 -13.10
CA ALA A 82 -40.14 -0.13 -14.19
C ALA A 82 -39.14 1.02 -14.44
N GLY A 83 -39.60 2.26 -14.47
CA GLY A 83 -38.75 3.44 -14.67
C GLY A 83 -37.68 3.59 -13.57
N ILE A 84 -38.10 3.50 -12.29
CA ILE A 84 -37.14 3.63 -11.17
C ILE A 84 -36.19 2.43 -11.09
N MET A 85 -36.67 1.22 -11.40
CA MET A 85 -35.80 0.03 -11.45
C MET A 85 -34.77 0.11 -12.57
N LEU A 86 -35.16 0.56 -13.76
CA LEU A 86 -34.24 0.77 -14.88
C LEU A 86 -33.18 1.80 -14.52
N LEU A 87 -33.59 2.95 -13.97
CA LEU A 87 -32.67 3.99 -13.55
C LEU A 87 -31.70 3.47 -12.47
N ASN A 88 -32.21 2.74 -11.50
CA ASN A 88 -31.40 2.13 -10.46
C ASN A 88 -30.39 1.12 -11.04
N ALA A 89 -30.82 0.28 -12.00
CA ALA A 89 -29.94 -0.68 -12.67
C ALA A 89 -28.79 0.01 -13.44
N ILE A 90 -29.11 1.10 -14.16
CA ILE A 90 -28.08 1.89 -14.88
C ILE A 90 -27.07 2.49 -13.91
N LEU A 91 -27.54 3.14 -12.86
CA LEU A 91 -26.65 3.77 -11.87
C LEU A 91 -25.85 2.74 -11.06
N GLN A 92 -26.44 1.58 -10.78
CA GLN A 92 -25.74 0.48 -10.13
C GLN A 92 -24.64 -0.09 -11.00
N HIS A 93 -24.90 -0.29 -12.30
CA HIS A 93 -23.89 -0.74 -13.24
C HIS A 93 -22.72 0.26 -13.35
N TRP A 94 -23.02 1.57 -13.44
CA TRP A 94 -21.98 2.60 -13.40
C TRP A 94 -21.15 2.53 -12.11
N ARG A 95 -21.81 2.38 -10.94
CA ARG A 95 -21.12 2.23 -9.66
C ARG A 95 -20.18 1.02 -9.65
N GLU A 96 -20.66 -0.14 -10.13
CA GLU A 96 -19.85 -1.38 -10.19
C GLU A 96 -18.63 -1.21 -11.09
N ALA A 97 -18.76 -0.51 -12.22
CA ALA A 97 -17.63 -0.17 -13.10
C ALA A 97 -16.60 0.72 -12.38
N GLU A 98 -17.02 1.75 -11.63
CA GLU A 98 -16.12 2.58 -10.84
C GLU A 98 -15.45 1.80 -9.68
N GLU A 99 -16.19 0.91 -9.02
CA GLU A 99 -15.70 0.08 -7.92
C GLU A 99 -14.67 -0.95 -8.40
N SER A 100 -14.78 -1.47 -9.62
CA SER A 100 -13.79 -2.37 -10.20
C SER A 100 -12.39 -1.73 -10.31
N THR A 101 -12.32 -0.42 -10.52
CA THR A 101 -11.07 0.35 -10.61
C THR A 101 -10.62 0.95 -9.27
N PHE A 102 -11.49 0.91 -8.25
CA PHE A 102 -11.24 1.56 -6.96
C PHE A 102 -9.98 1.05 -6.27
N SER A 103 -9.76 -0.27 -6.26
CA SER A 103 -8.58 -0.87 -5.63
C SER A 103 -7.27 -0.37 -6.26
N ALA A 104 -7.21 -0.26 -7.59
CA ALA A 104 -6.04 0.27 -8.29
C ALA A 104 -5.82 1.76 -7.99
N LYS A 105 -6.90 2.57 -8.02
CA LYS A 105 -6.86 4.00 -7.67
C LYS A 105 -6.41 4.23 -6.22
N MET A 106 -6.87 3.41 -5.28
CA MET A 106 -6.46 3.45 -3.87
C MET A 106 -4.99 3.07 -3.71
N GLN A 107 -4.53 2.00 -4.37
CA GLN A 107 -3.12 1.60 -4.36
C GLN A 107 -2.19 2.68 -4.92
N SER A 108 -2.65 3.46 -5.90
CA SER A 108 -1.86 4.55 -6.45
C SER A 108 -1.53 5.64 -5.42
N VAL A 109 -2.39 5.86 -4.41
CA VAL A 109 -2.12 6.80 -3.30
C VAL A 109 -0.90 6.36 -2.50
N PHE A 110 -0.85 5.07 -2.15
CA PHE A 110 0.29 4.51 -1.40
C PHE A 110 1.55 4.40 -2.28
N GLY A 111 1.38 4.01 -3.54
CA GLY A 111 2.48 3.93 -4.51
C GLY A 111 3.15 5.30 -4.70
N LYS A 112 2.35 6.34 -4.91
CA LYS A 112 2.87 7.71 -5.02
C LYS A 112 3.61 8.14 -3.75
N LYS A 113 3.02 7.93 -2.56
CA LYS A 113 3.68 8.27 -1.29
C LYS A 113 5.03 7.58 -1.14
N ARG A 114 5.13 6.30 -1.54
CA ARG A 114 6.37 5.51 -1.47
C ARG A 114 7.46 6.04 -2.39
N LEU A 115 7.08 6.43 -3.61
CA LEU A 115 8.02 7.00 -4.58
C LEU A 115 8.48 8.41 -4.20
N ASP A 116 7.62 9.18 -3.52
CA ASP A 116 7.90 10.54 -3.06
C ASP A 116 8.67 10.58 -1.72
N MET A 117 8.85 9.42 -1.04
CA MET A 117 9.63 9.33 0.21
C MET A 117 11.13 9.45 -0.06
N ASP A 118 11.84 10.08 0.89
CA ASP A 118 13.30 9.98 0.95
C ASP A 118 13.76 8.54 1.27
N PHE A 119 14.98 8.21 0.85
CA PHE A 119 15.50 6.85 0.95
C PHE A 119 15.56 6.32 2.39
N PRO A 120 15.98 7.09 3.42
CA PRO A 120 16.02 6.63 4.79
C PRO A 120 14.66 6.17 5.32
N ASN A 121 13.58 6.88 4.94
CA ASN A 121 12.24 6.49 5.31
C ASN A 121 11.78 5.25 4.52
N ALA A 122 12.03 5.20 3.21
CA ALA A 122 11.65 4.08 2.36
C ALA A 122 12.34 2.76 2.77
N ASP A 123 13.59 2.83 3.26
CA ASP A 123 14.40 1.70 3.76
C ASP A 123 14.12 1.35 5.22
N SER A 124 13.28 2.14 5.94
CA SER A 124 13.05 1.94 7.36
C SER A 124 12.13 0.75 7.66
N GLN A 125 12.48 -0.01 8.71
CA GLN A 125 11.66 -1.10 9.23
C GLN A 125 10.25 -0.62 9.63
N ARG A 126 10.15 0.61 10.16
CA ARG A 126 8.87 1.19 10.58
C ARG A 126 7.91 1.38 9.40
N VAL A 127 8.38 1.92 8.29
CA VAL A 127 7.56 2.09 7.08
C VAL A 127 7.15 0.73 6.50
N TYR A 128 8.06 -0.25 6.51
CA TYR A 128 7.72 -1.62 6.11
C TYR A 128 6.61 -2.22 6.98
N GLU A 129 6.69 -2.05 8.30
CA GLU A 129 5.67 -2.52 9.24
C GLU A 129 4.32 -1.83 9.02
N LEU A 130 4.30 -0.50 8.85
CA LEU A 130 3.08 0.26 8.54
C LEU A 130 2.43 -0.23 7.24
N GLN A 131 3.21 -0.43 6.19
CA GLN A 131 2.72 -0.96 4.92
C GLN A 131 2.13 -2.36 5.06
N SER A 132 2.81 -3.23 5.81
CA SER A 132 2.33 -4.59 6.10
C SER A 132 1.00 -4.57 6.86
N GLN A 133 0.89 -3.72 7.90
CA GLN A 133 -0.34 -3.56 8.68
C GLN A 133 -1.49 -3.04 7.82
N ILE A 134 -1.25 -1.99 7.01
CA ILE A 134 -2.26 -1.42 6.10
C ILE A 134 -2.73 -2.47 5.09
N TRP A 135 -1.80 -3.20 4.47
CA TRP A 135 -2.13 -4.25 3.51
C TRP A 135 -3.00 -5.35 4.14
N GLN A 136 -2.64 -5.79 5.34
CA GLN A 136 -3.39 -6.79 6.08
C GLN A 136 -4.79 -6.30 6.45
N SER A 137 -4.89 -5.09 7.01
CA SER A 137 -6.17 -4.51 7.39
C SER A 137 -7.13 -4.42 6.20
N GLN A 138 -6.63 -3.95 5.05
CA GLN A 138 -7.46 -3.78 3.85
C GLN A 138 -7.89 -5.10 3.21
N ASN A 139 -7.03 -6.13 3.21
CA ASN A 139 -7.30 -7.37 2.49
C ASN A 139 -8.00 -8.45 3.35
N PHE A 140 -7.74 -8.48 4.66
CA PHE A 140 -8.33 -9.50 5.53
C PHE A 140 -9.52 -9.00 6.34
N THR A 141 -9.48 -7.77 6.85
CA THR A 141 -10.58 -7.22 7.66
C THR A 141 -11.45 -6.21 6.92
N GLY A 142 -10.96 -5.67 5.80
CA GLY A 142 -11.64 -4.65 5.00
C GLY A 142 -11.55 -3.23 5.58
N TYR A 143 -10.94 -3.04 6.78
CA TYR A 143 -10.80 -1.73 7.44
C TYR A 143 -9.76 -0.83 6.77
N GLY A 144 -9.73 0.45 7.15
CA GLY A 144 -8.88 1.48 6.58
C GLY A 144 -9.58 2.28 5.48
N LEU A 145 -8.86 2.65 4.42
CA LEU A 145 -9.41 3.48 3.33
C LEU A 145 -10.59 2.81 2.60
N ARG A 146 -10.55 1.49 2.44
CA ARG A 146 -11.63 0.73 1.80
C ARG A 146 -12.93 0.85 2.61
N GLN A 147 -12.86 0.65 3.92
CA GLN A 147 -14.03 0.76 4.80
C GLN A 147 -14.61 2.16 4.81
N SER A 148 -13.79 3.21 4.60
CA SER A 148 -14.29 4.59 4.54
C SER A 148 -15.27 4.81 3.37
N ILE A 149 -15.07 4.14 2.23
CA ILE A 149 -16.03 4.18 1.10
C ILE A 149 -17.31 3.43 1.43
N GLU A 150 -17.22 2.27 2.09
CA GLU A 150 -18.42 1.53 2.54
C GLU A 150 -19.25 2.33 3.55
N ILE A 151 -18.58 3.03 4.47
CA ILE A 151 -19.23 3.95 5.41
C ILE A 151 -19.93 5.08 4.67
N PHE A 152 -19.31 5.66 3.65
CA PHE A 152 -19.93 6.70 2.82
C PHE A 152 -21.17 6.17 2.11
N ARG A 153 -21.09 4.97 1.52
CA ARG A 153 -22.22 4.29 0.86
C ARG A 153 -23.38 4.05 1.82
N SER A 154 -23.12 3.38 2.94
CA SER A 154 -24.13 3.08 3.94
C SER A 154 -24.73 4.35 4.55
N GLY A 155 -23.91 5.39 4.75
CA GLY A 155 -24.36 6.69 5.23
C GLY A 155 -25.32 7.37 4.27
N CYS A 156 -25.01 7.40 2.97
CA CYS A 156 -25.92 7.94 1.94
C CYS A 156 -27.23 7.16 1.87
N ASN A 157 -27.19 5.83 1.85
CA ASN A 157 -28.37 4.98 1.87
C ASN A 157 -29.24 5.25 3.10
N ALA A 158 -28.64 5.28 4.29
CA ALA A 158 -29.33 5.55 5.54
C ALA A 158 -30.03 6.91 5.54
N LEU A 159 -29.34 7.96 5.09
CA LEU A 159 -29.91 9.31 4.99
C LEU A 159 -31.13 9.37 4.06
N PHE A 160 -31.02 8.78 2.86
CA PHE A 160 -32.15 8.77 1.91
C PHE A 160 -33.31 7.93 2.40
N GLN A 161 -33.08 6.78 3.06
CA GLN A 161 -34.13 5.98 3.68
C GLN A 161 -34.83 6.74 4.80
N ILE A 162 -34.10 7.47 5.65
CA ILE A 162 -34.69 8.31 6.71
C ILE A 162 -35.56 9.39 6.10
N ILE A 163 -35.07 10.15 5.13
CA ILE A 163 -35.81 11.25 4.50
C ILE A 163 -37.08 10.73 3.83
N GLY A 164 -36.96 9.66 3.03
CA GLY A 164 -38.10 9.08 2.34
C GLY A 164 -39.09 8.40 3.28
N GLY A 165 -38.60 7.72 4.32
CA GLY A 165 -39.44 7.12 5.37
C GLY A 165 -40.25 8.16 6.13
N ILE A 166 -39.64 9.29 6.52
CA ILE A 166 -40.35 10.43 7.14
C ILE A 166 -41.45 10.93 6.20
N GLY A 167 -41.11 11.21 4.94
CA GLY A 167 -42.04 11.79 3.96
C GLY A 167 -43.37 10.99 3.83
N LEU A 168 -43.28 9.65 3.85
CA LEU A 168 -44.45 8.77 3.68
C LEU A 168 -45.11 8.33 4.98
N SER A 169 -44.46 8.48 6.16
CA SER A 169 -44.97 7.98 7.44
C SER A 169 -45.58 9.05 8.35
N LEU A 170 -45.37 10.34 8.08
CA LEU A 170 -45.83 11.43 8.93
C LEU A 170 -47.34 11.33 9.25
N GLY A 171 -48.17 10.97 8.27
CA GLY A 171 -49.60 10.84 8.43
C GLY A 171 -50.05 9.80 9.47
N LEU A 172 -49.25 8.77 9.74
CA LEU A 172 -49.58 7.73 10.74
C LEU A 172 -49.79 8.29 12.14
N PHE A 173 -48.94 9.26 12.51
CA PHE A 173 -48.97 9.80 13.88
C PHE A 173 -50.06 10.84 14.07
N PHE A 174 -50.60 11.42 13.00
CA PHE A 174 -51.72 12.38 13.01
C PHE A 174 -53.08 11.72 12.75
N ALA A 175 -53.12 10.49 12.22
CA ALA A 175 -54.33 9.76 11.95
C ALA A 175 -55.07 9.43 13.27
N LYS A 176 -56.29 9.98 13.40
CA LYS A 176 -57.17 9.80 14.60
C LYS A 176 -58.09 8.62 14.41
N ILE A 177 -58.26 7.83 15.45
CA ILE A 177 -59.22 6.73 15.55
C ILE A 177 -60.58 7.30 15.91
N PRO A 178 -61.68 6.87 15.25
CA PRO A 178 -63.02 7.26 15.63
C PRO A 178 -63.34 6.87 17.08
N GLN A 179 -64.08 7.75 17.85
CA GLN A 179 -64.36 7.53 19.26
C GLN A 179 -65.19 6.29 19.53
N ALA A 180 -65.96 5.81 18.55
CA ALA A 180 -66.81 4.63 18.66
C ALA A 180 -66.08 3.30 18.83
N SER A 181 -64.73 3.27 18.60
CA SER A 181 -63.96 2.02 18.59
C SER A 181 -63.43 1.52 19.95
N GLY A 182 -63.72 2.25 21.05
CA GLY A 182 -63.19 1.90 22.38
C GLY A 182 -61.70 2.04 22.58
N LEU A 183 -60.92 2.34 21.50
CA LEU A 183 -59.44 2.46 21.45
C LEU A 183 -58.95 3.92 21.46
N GLY A 184 -59.77 4.84 22.00
CA GLY A 184 -59.48 6.28 22.03
C GLY A 184 -58.17 6.66 22.73
N PHE A 185 -57.61 5.81 23.60
CA PHE A 185 -56.35 6.02 24.27
C PHE A 185 -55.17 6.09 23.27
N LEU A 186 -55.25 5.45 22.10
CA LEU A 186 -54.25 5.49 21.04
C LEU A 186 -54.17 6.89 20.37
N ASN A 187 -55.17 7.74 20.55
CA ASN A 187 -55.16 9.13 20.10
C ASN A 187 -54.46 10.06 21.10
N SER A 188 -54.10 9.58 22.29
CA SER A 188 -53.43 10.38 23.30
C SER A 188 -52.03 10.78 22.83
N PRO A 189 -51.67 12.07 22.93
CA PRO A 189 -50.29 12.51 22.63
C PRO A 189 -49.24 11.78 23.47
N LEU A 190 -49.57 11.46 24.74
CA LEU A 190 -48.70 10.74 25.66
C LEU A 190 -48.39 9.32 25.15
N PHE A 191 -49.40 8.60 24.65
CA PHE A 191 -49.23 7.27 24.06
C PHE A 191 -48.36 7.37 22.81
N THR A 192 -48.63 8.33 21.91
CA THR A 192 -47.86 8.52 20.66
C THR A 192 -46.38 8.82 20.95
N VAL A 193 -46.11 9.74 21.88
CA VAL A 193 -44.73 10.07 22.28
C VAL A 193 -44.04 8.87 22.94
N GLY A 194 -44.73 8.18 23.87
CA GLY A 194 -44.18 7.00 24.53
C GLY A 194 -43.86 5.85 23.54
N PHE A 195 -44.77 5.64 22.57
CA PHE A 195 -44.54 4.63 21.54
C PHE A 195 -43.37 4.99 20.60
N ILE A 196 -43.28 6.25 20.16
CA ILE A 196 -42.13 6.74 19.38
C ILE A 196 -40.83 6.55 20.17
N ALA A 197 -40.81 6.90 21.46
CA ALA A 197 -39.66 6.71 22.33
C ALA A 197 -39.25 5.22 22.43
N LEU A 198 -40.23 4.31 22.54
CA LEU A 198 -39.97 2.86 22.55
C LEU A 198 -39.34 2.38 21.22
N LEU A 199 -39.88 2.85 20.09
CA LEU A 199 -39.30 2.52 18.77
C LEU A 199 -37.88 3.02 18.63
N PHE A 200 -37.57 4.26 19.06
CA PHE A 200 -36.22 4.78 19.05
C PHE A 200 -35.28 4.02 20.00
N ALA A 201 -35.76 3.64 21.20
CA ALA A 201 -34.98 2.83 22.13
C ALA A 201 -34.58 1.46 21.51
N ALA A 202 -35.54 0.79 20.86
CA ALA A 202 -35.25 -0.47 20.14
C ALA A 202 -34.32 -0.24 18.95
N ALA A 203 -34.54 0.82 18.15
CA ALA A 203 -33.72 1.16 17.00
C ALA A 203 -32.28 1.55 17.38
N LEU A 204 -32.02 2.03 18.60
CA LEU A 204 -30.70 2.29 19.15
C LEU A 204 -30.05 1.03 19.74
N ALA A 205 -30.84 0.17 20.40
CA ALA A 205 -30.31 -1.01 21.08
C ALA A 205 -29.71 -2.03 20.10
N ALA A 206 -30.35 -2.26 18.96
CA ALA A 206 -29.87 -3.21 17.95
C ALA A 206 -28.47 -2.86 17.41
N PRO A 207 -28.17 -1.64 16.88
CA PRO A 207 -26.83 -1.26 16.42
C PRO A 207 -25.80 -1.26 17.54
N VAL A 208 -26.16 -0.91 18.77
CA VAL A 208 -25.24 -0.95 19.92
C VAL A 208 -24.80 -2.38 20.21
N CYS A 209 -25.74 -3.34 20.20
CA CYS A 209 -25.41 -4.75 20.35
C CYS A 209 -24.52 -5.26 19.21
N ALA A 210 -24.86 -4.94 17.96
CA ALA A 210 -24.06 -5.32 16.80
C ALA A 210 -22.64 -4.72 16.85
N THR A 211 -22.50 -3.43 17.19
CA THR A 211 -21.19 -2.76 17.30
C THR A 211 -20.35 -3.36 18.42
N LYS A 212 -20.94 -3.66 19.59
CA LYS A 212 -20.23 -4.37 20.67
C LYS A 212 -19.81 -5.78 20.25
N GLY A 213 -20.66 -6.49 19.52
CA GLY A 213 -20.29 -7.80 18.94
C GLY A 213 -19.11 -7.68 17.99
N ASN A 214 -19.14 -6.74 17.06
CA ASN A 214 -18.07 -6.52 16.10
C ASN A 214 -16.77 -6.01 16.73
N SER A 215 -16.79 -5.36 17.90
CA SER A 215 -15.57 -4.92 18.60
C SER A 215 -14.67 -6.07 19.08
N TYR A 216 -15.16 -7.31 19.09
CA TYR A 216 -14.31 -8.48 19.35
C TYR A 216 -13.31 -8.77 18.24
N TRP A 217 -13.54 -8.30 17.01
CA TRP A 217 -12.53 -8.30 15.94
C TRP A 217 -11.32 -7.45 16.28
N GLU A 218 -11.56 -6.24 16.79
CA GLU A 218 -10.50 -5.33 17.22
C GLU A 218 -9.64 -5.91 18.36
N ARG A 219 -10.31 -6.59 19.34
CA ARG A 219 -9.60 -7.22 20.46
C ARG A 219 -8.69 -8.39 20.04
N ASN A 220 -8.98 -9.01 18.90
CA ASN A 220 -8.20 -10.14 18.37
C ASN A 220 -7.23 -9.71 17.27
N ASP A 221 -7.09 -8.41 17.00
CA ASP A 221 -6.34 -7.88 15.86
C ASP A 221 -4.85 -8.25 15.91
N GLU A 222 -4.20 -8.19 17.07
CA GLU A 222 -2.77 -8.55 17.20
C GLU A 222 -2.51 -10.02 16.86
N GLN A 223 -3.35 -10.94 17.37
CA GLN A 223 -3.22 -12.37 17.05
C GLN A 223 -3.59 -12.64 15.59
N GLY A 224 -4.64 -11.98 15.11
CA GLY A 224 -5.05 -12.04 13.71
C GLY A 224 -3.96 -11.55 12.77
N THR A 225 -3.35 -10.42 13.08
CA THR A 225 -2.26 -9.83 12.31
C THR A 225 -1.02 -10.73 12.26
N PHE A 226 -0.65 -11.35 13.38
CA PHE A 226 0.47 -12.30 13.42
C PHE A 226 0.15 -13.57 12.62
N GLY A 227 -1.02 -14.18 12.83
CA GLY A 227 -1.46 -15.36 12.09
C GLY A 227 -1.52 -15.13 10.57
N ASN A 228 -2.03 -13.97 10.15
CA ASN A 228 -2.08 -13.58 8.74
C ASN A 228 -0.68 -13.35 8.14
N ARG A 229 0.28 -12.79 8.93
CA ARG A 229 1.69 -12.67 8.48
C ARG A 229 2.32 -14.04 8.28
N VAL A 230 2.11 -14.97 9.21
CA VAL A 230 2.60 -16.35 9.11
C VAL A 230 2.01 -17.03 7.88
N PHE A 231 0.70 -16.91 7.67
CA PHE A 231 0.02 -17.45 6.50
C PHE A 231 0.56 -16.84 5.19
N GLY A 232 0.64 -15.51 5.11
CA GLY A 232 1.16 -14.81 3.93
C GLY A 232 2.60 -15.17 3.62
N TYR A 233 3.46 -15.30 4.64
CA TYR A 233 4.86 -15.70 4.48
C TYR A 233 4.97 -17.11 3.90
N PHE A 234 4.33 -18.10 4.50
CA PHE A 234 4.43 -19.49 4.01
C PHE A 234 3.71 -19.69 2.68
N SER A 235 2.60 -18.99 2.43
CA SER A 235 1.94 -19.00 1.13
C SER A 235 2.85 -18.45 0.03
N SER A 236 3.53 -17.31 0.27
CA SER A 236 4.49 -16.74 -0.69
C SER A 236 5.76 -17.58 -0.81
N ALA A 237 6.25 -18.17 0.30
CA ALA A 237 7.42 -19.02 0.29
C ALA A 237 7.21 -20.28 -0.54
N SER A 238 6.02 -20.89 -0.47
CA SER A 238 5.65 -22.08 -1.26
C SER A 238 5.53 -21.80 -2.77
N SER A 239 5.32 -20.54 -3.16
CA SER A 239 5.23 -20.12 -4.57
C SER A 239 6.54 -19.59 -5.14
N ASN A 240 7.57 -19.40 -4.30
CA ASN A 240 8.85 -18.83 -4.72
C ASN A 240 9.78 -19.93 -5.25
N ARG A 241 10.05 -19.90 -6.57
CA ARG A 241 10.92 -20.89 -7.24
C ARG A 241 12.32 -20.99 -6.62
N ALA A 242 12.91 -19.86 -6.21
CA ALA A 242 14.24 -19.84 -5.61
C ALA A 242 14.32 -20.61 -4.27
N ARG A 243 13.22 -20.71 -3.53
CA ARG A 243 13.14 -21.41 -2.24
C ARG A 243 12.71 -22.88 -2.36
N MET A 244 12.18 -23.29 -3.52
CA MET A 244 11.60 -24.63 -3.67
C MET A 244 12.61 -25.76 -3.52
N ALA A 245 13.86 -25.56 -3.93
CA ALA A 245 14.92 -26.56 -3.77
C ALA A 245 15.19 -26.81 -2.28
N ASP A 246 15.42 -25.75 -1.51
CA ASP A 246 15.70 -25.85 -0.07
C ASP A 246 14.50 -26.40 0.70
N MET A 247 13.28 -25.92 0.37
CA MET A 247 12.07 -26.42 1.00
C MET A 247 11.90 -27.94 0.83
N ARG A 248 12.22 -28.47 -0.34
CA ARG A 248 12.15 -29.91 -0.62
C ARG A 248 13.30 -30.70 0.00
N PHE A 249 14.53 -30.19 -0.16
CA PHE A 249 15.73 -30.88 0.30
C PHE A 249 15.76 -31.00 1.84
N TYR A 250 15.36 -29.94 2.53
CA TYR A 250 15.34 -29.89 3.99
C TYR A 250 13.96 -30.19 4.61
N LYS A 251 12.97 -30.63 3.84
CA LYS A 251 11.59 -30.96 4.28
C LYS A 251 10.94 -29.83 5.10
N GLN A 252 11.14 -28.57 4.65
CA GLN A 252 10.66 -27.38 5.39
C GLN A 252 9.14 -27.24 5.40
N GLN A 253 8.40 -28.03 4.58
CA GLN A 253 6.94 -28.09 4.61
C GLN A 253 6.39 -28.47 5.99
N ASP A 254 7.12 -29.29 6.76
CA ASP A 254 6.68 -29.73 8.09
C ASP A 254 6.68 -28.56 9.08
N ILE A 255 7.68 -27.66 8.96
CA ILE A 255 7.76 -26.42 9.75
C ILE A 255 6.61 -25.49 9.33
N ALA A 256 6.36 -25.34 8.03
CA ALA A 256 5.26 -24.54 7.52
C ALA A 256 3.90 -25.03 8.05
N GLY A 257 3.66 -26.35 7.99
CA GLY A 257 2.46 -26.98 8.53
C GLY A 257 2.24 -26.69 10.01
N TYR A 258 3.29 -26.84 10.82
CA TYR A 258 3.25 -26.55 12.27
C TYR A 258 2.85 -25.11 12.55
N TYR A 259 3.51 -24.12 11.91
CA TYR A 259 3.23 -22.71 12.17
C TYR A 259 1.86 -22.27 11.63
N LEU A 260 1.43 -22.81 10.49
CA LEU A 260 0.11 -22.54 9.92
C LEU A 260 -1.01 -23.09 10.81
N GLU A 261 -0.85 -24.30 11.36
CA GLU A 261 -1.85 -24.87 12.27
C GLU A 261 -1.89 -24.14 13.60
N LYS A 262 -0.72 -23.89 14.23
CA LYS A 262 -0.59 -23.21 15.53
C LYS A 262 -1.17 -21.81 15.52
N ASN A 263 -1.01 -21.06 14.43
CA ASN A 263 -1.41 -19.65 14.30
C ASN A 263 -2.69 -19.46 13.48
N ASN A 264 -3.45 -20.53 13.21
CA ASN A 264 -4.71 -20.44 12.48
C ASN A 264 -5.79 -19.75 13.31
N VAL A 265 -6.02 -18.47 13.01
CA VAL A 265 -7.04 -17.64 13.68
C VAL A 265 -8.45 -18.19 13.50
N PHE A 266 -8.72 -18.87 12.38
CA PHE A 266 -10.03 -19.46 12.06
C PHE A 266 -10.18 -20.91 12.55
N SER A 267 -9.19 -21.46 13.25
CA SER A 267 -9.31 -22.78 13.90
C SER A 267 -10.44 -22.76 14.91
N MET A 268 -11.20 -23.86 15.00
CA MET A 268 -12.29 -24.02 15.97
C MET A 268 -11.85 -23.90 17.44
N LYS A 269 -10.54 -24.03 17.70
CA LYS A 269 -9.91 -23.88 19.02
C LYS A 269 -9.36 -22.48 19.26
N SER A 270 -9.37 -21.59 18.25
CA SER A 270 -8.83 -20.24 18.36
C SER A 270 -9.64 -19.38 19.33
N THR A 271 -9.02 -18.35 19.87
CA THR A 271 -9.67 -17.32 20.70
C THR A 271 -10.82 -16.64 19.95
N PHE A 272 -10.63 -16.41 18.66
CA PHE A 272 -11.65 -15.84 17.79
C PHE A 272 -12.89 -16.74 17.68
N ALA A 273 -12.69 -18.06 17.48
CA ALA A 273 -13.79 -19.00 17.41
C ALA A 273 -14.56 -19.09 18.76
N GLN A 274 -13.86 -18.94 19.88
CA GLN A 274 -14.49 -18.86 21.21
C GLN A 274 -15.34 -17.60 21.35
N TYR A 275 -14.85 -16.44 20.90
CA TYR A 275 -15.65 -15.21 20.86
C TYR A 275 -16.86 -15.33 19.94
N ALA A 276 -16.68 -15.90 18.74
CA ALA A 276 -17.75 -16.06 17.77
C ALA A 276 -18.88 -16.97 18.27
N LYS A 277 -18.55 -18.07 18.95
CA LYS A 277 -19.52 -18.99 19.58
C LYS A 277 -20.13 -18.43 20.88
N GLY A 278 -19.45 -17.52 21.55
CA GLY A 278 -19.84 -16.96 22.83
C GLY A 278 -20.38 -15.52 22.71
N PRO A 279 -19.69 -14.55 23.34
CA PRO A 279 -20.24 -13.20 23.54
C PRO A 279 -20.51 -12.43 22.24
N MET A 280 -19.69 -12.61 21.21
CA MET A 280 -19.87 -11.97 19.91
C MET A 280 -21.14 -12.48 19.23
N GLY A 281 -21.29 -13.81 19.11
CA GLY A 281 -22.46 -14.44 18.49
C GLY A 281 -23.76 -14.10 19.22
N LEU A 282 -23.74 -14.11 20.58
CA LEU A 282 -24.89 -13.74 21.39
C LEU A 282 -25.32 -12.28 21.16
N LEU A 283 -24.37 -11.33 21.12
CA LEU A 283 -24.67 -9.92 20.89
C LEU A 283 -25.23 -9.67 19.48
N ILE A 284 -24.72 -10.35 18.46
CA ILE A 284 -25.23 -10.26 17.09
C ILE A 284 -26.63 -10.86 17.00
N ALA A 285 -26.87 -12.03 17.62
CA ALA A 285 -28.19 -12.63 17.70
C ALA A 285 -29.20 -11.72 18.42
N LEU A 286 -28.81 -11.13 19.55
CA LEU A 286 -29.64 -10.18 20.30
C LEU A 286 -29.99 -8.94 19.45
N SER A 287 -29.02 -8.42 18.67
CA SER A 287 -29.29 -7.33 17.73
C SER A 287 -30.39 -7.69 16.72
N SER A 288 -30.34 -8.89 16.17
CA SER A 288 -31.34 -9.39 15.21
C SER A 288 -32.72 -9.56 15.87
N CYS A 289 -32.77 -10.10 17.09
CA CYS A 289 -34.02 -10.23 17.87
C CYS A 289 -34.66 -8.86 18.15
N VAL A 290 -33.87 -7.87 18.56
CA VAL A 290 -34.35 -6.50 18.80
C VAL A 290 -34.88 -5.86 17.53
N SER A 291 -34.23 -6.07 16.38
CA SER A 291 -34.70 -5.57 15.08
C SER A 291 -36.02 -6.22 14.66
N ALA A 292 -36.19 -7.53 14.87
CA ALA A 292 -37.44 -8.23 14.60
C ALA A 292 -38.56 -7.75 15.51
N PHE A 293 -38.27 -7.53 16.80
CA PHE A 293 -39.22 -6.98 17.77
C PHE A 293 -39.67 -5.57 17.36
N LEU A 294 -38.77 -4.70 16.95
CA LEU A 294 -39.07 -3.37 16.42
C LEU A 294 -40.08 -3.45 15.25
N THR A 295 -39.81 -4.34 14.29
CA THR A 295 -40.69 -4.55 13.15
C THR A 295 -42.10 -5.03 13.62
N GLY A 296 -42.15 -5.97 14.55
CA GLY A 296 -43.40 -6.46 15.14
C GLY A 296 -44.22 -5.36 15.82
N LEU A 297 -43.58 -4.45 16.56
CA LEU A 297 -44.25 -3.29 17.17
C LEU A 297 -44.88 -2.35 16.14
N ILE A 298 -44.18 -2.10 15.02
CA ILE A 298 -44.69 -1.26 13.93
C ILE A 298 -45.93 -1.89 13.32
N TYR A 299 -45.88 -3.19 13.00
CA TYR A 299 -47.04 -3.91 12.48
C TYR A 299 -48.23 -3.86 13.46
N LEU A 300 -47.97 -4.12 14.74
CA LEU A 300 -49.00 -4.11 15.77
C LEU A 300 -49.74 -2.76 15.83
N LEU A 301 -49.01 -1.64 15.91
CA LEU A 301 -49.61 -0.31 15.97
C LEU A 301 -50.42 0.02 14.71
N VAL A 302 -49.82 -0.22 13.53
CA VAL A 302 -50.49 0.14 12.26
C VAL A 302 -51.72 -0.72 12.03
N CYS A 303 -51.67 -2.04 12.30
CA CYS A 303 -52.79 -2.93 12.15
C CYS A 303 -53.95 -2.59 13.13
N ILE A 304 -53.64 -2.26 14.39
CA ILE A 304 -54.66 -1.84 15.36
C ILE A 304 -55.33 -0.53 14.93
N LYS A 305 -54.55 0.48 14.47
CA LYS A 305 -55.12 1.75 13.97
C LYS A 305 -55.96 1.56 12.70
N ALA A 306 -55.55 0.70 11.77
CA ALA A 306 -56.29 0.36 10.57
C ALA A 306 -57.61 -0.38 10.91
N TRP A 307 -57.54 -1.38 11.81
CA TRP A 307 -58.73 -2.11 12.29
C TRP A 307 -59.75 -1.20 12.99
N ALA A 308 -59.24 -0.22 13.75
CA ALA A 308 -60.08 0.79 14.39
C ALA A 308 -60.64 1.85 13.42
N GLY A 309 -60.35 1.77 12.11
CA GLY A 309 -60.90 2.65 11.07
C GLY A 309 -60.19 3.99 10.90
N ALA A 310 -58.96 4.15 11.40
CA ALA A 310 -58.22 5.39 11.25
C ALA A 310 -57.79 5.67 9.78
N PHE A 311 -57.58 4.62 9.00
CA PHE A 311 -57.18 4.68 7.56
C PHE A 311 -57.45 3.34 6.86
N GLY A 312 -57.46 3.36 5.52
CA GLY A 312 -57.69 2.18 4.69
C GLY A 312 -56.50 1.22 4.61
N LEU A 313 -56.72 0.03 4.00
CA LEU A 313 -55.78 -1.07 3.93
C LEU A 313 -54.50 -0.68 3.14
N GLY A 314 -54.63 0.05 2.03
CA GLY A 314 -53.49 0.52 1.26
C GLY A 314 -52.64 1.50 2.05
N THR A 315 -53.26 2.42 2.80
CA THR A 315 -52.55 3.35 3.67
C THR A 315 -51.83 2.62 4.82
N ALA A 316 -52.40 1.53 5.33
CA ALA A 316 -51.76 0.68 6.34
C ALA A 316 -50.46 0.05 5.79
N THR A 317 -50.47 -0.50 4.56
CA THR A 317 -49.29 -1.05 3.93
C THR A 317 -48.23 0.03 3.66
N GLN A 318 -48.64 1.25 3.28
CA GLN A 318 -47.75 2.40 3.13
C GLN A 318 -47.03 2.74 4.43
N TYR A 319 -47.78 2.84 5.53
CA TYR A 319 -47.19 3.18 6.84
C TYR A 319 -46.27 2.09 7.37
N ILE A 320 -46.61 0.82 7.23
CA ILE A 320 -45.71 -0.29 7.60
C ILE A 320 -44.39 -0.17 6.84
N GLY A 321 -44.45 -0.05 5.52
CA GLY A 321 -43.25 0.01 4.69
C GLY A 321 -42.40 1.26 4.96
N SER A 322 -43.04 2.43 5.08
CA SER A 322 -42.32 3.70 5.29
C SER A 322 -41.69 3.82 6.69
N VAL A 323 -42.42 3.41 7.74
CA VAL A 323 -41.88 3.42 9.11
C VAL A 323 -40.76 2.39 9.26
N THR A 324 -40.91 1.21 8.66
CA THR A 324 -39.83 0.20 8.63
C THR A 324 -38.59 0.74 7.90
N SER A 325 -38.78 1.41 6.77
CA SER A 325 -37.68 2.06 6.03
C SER A 325 -36.99 3.14 6.87
N PHE A 326 -37.77 3.99 7.57
CA PHE A 326 -37.20 5.02 8.44
C PHE A 326 -36.32 4.44 9.56
N PHE A 327 -36.88 3.47 10.33
CA PHE A 327 -36.12 2.86 11.42
C PHE A 327 -34.97 1.98 10.93
N GLY A 328 -35.10 1.37 9.74
CA GLY A 328 -34.01 0.67 9.05
C GLY A 328 -32.84 1.63 8.73
N GLY A 329 -33.16 2.77 8.10
CA GLY A 329 -32.19 3.82 7.82
C GLY A 329 -31.53 4.40 9.08
N PHE A 330 -32.34 4.63 10.14
CA PHE A 330 -31.83 5.11 11.43
C PHE A 330 -30.88 4.09 12.08
N SER A 331 -31.21 2.82 12.08
CA SER A 331 -30.36 1.74 12.59
C SER A 331 -29.05 1.62 11.80
N GLU A 332 -29.12 1.73 10.46
CA GLU A 332 -27.93 1.70 9.61
C GLU A 332 -27.02 2.93 9.84
N LEU A 333 -27.61 4.12 10.06
CA LEU A 333 -26.84 5.32 10.42
C LEU A 333 -26.11 5.12 11.76
N MET A 334 -26.78 4.56 12.76
CA MET A 334 -26.14 4.27 14.06
C MET A 334 -25.03 3.23 13.94
N LYS A 335 -25.23 2.22 13.10
CA LYS A 335 -24.20 1.22 12.76
C LYS A 335 -23.00 1.87 12.06
N CYS A 336 -23.23 2.78 11.10
CA CYS A 336 -22.18 3.55 10.46
C CYS A 336 -21.32 4.31 11.47
N ILE A 337 -21.94 4.95 12.45
CA ILE A 337 -21.23 5.65 13.54
C ILE A 337 -20.35 4.68 14.35
N GLY A 338 -20.86 3.47 14.63
CA GLY A 338 -20.10 2.43 15.31
C GLY A 338 -18.88 1.98 14.48
N VAL A 339 -19.08 1.71 13.19
CA VAL A 339 -18.03 1.30 12.27
C VAL A 339 -17.01 2.42 12.05
N MET A 340 -17.43 3.69 11.98
CA MET A 340 -16.51 4.84 11.91
C MET A 340 -15.52 4.86 13.07
N ARG A 341 -15.97 4.53 14.30
CA ARG A 341 -15.11 4.49 15.47
C ARG A 341 -14.06 3.38 15.38
N ILE A 342 -14.48 2.20 14.96
CA ILE A 342 -13.56 1.07 14.75
C ILE A 342 -12.59 1.39 13.63
N ASN A 343 -13.07 1.91 12.49
CA ASN A 343 -12.23 2.23 11.34
C ASN A 343 -11.20 3.33 11.64
N SER A 344 -11.47 4.20 12.62
CA SER A 344 -10.58 5.29 12.98
C SER A 344 -9.20 4.83 13.43
N SER A 345 -9.11 3.72 14.19
CA SER A 345 -7.81 3.17 14.63
C SER A 345 -6.97 2.65 13.45
N PHE A 346 -7.62 2.04 12.47
CA PHE A 346 -6.93 1.60 11.24
C PHE A 346 -6.52 2.77 10.34
N LEU A 347 -7.32 3.85 10.32
CA LEU A 347 -6.97 5.07 9.60
C LEU A 347 -5.78 5.80 10.23
N ASP A 348 -5.60 5.72 11.55
CA ASP A 348 -4.44 6.31 12.22
C ASP A 348 -3.12 5.71 11.67
N THR A 349 -3.07 4.38 11.45
CA THR A 349 -1.93 3.71 10.81
C THR A 349 -1.71 4.17 9.36
N VAL A 350 -2.81 4.36 8.61
CA VAL A 350 -2.75 4.90 7.24
C VAL A 350 -2.20 6.32 7.24
N PHE A 351 -2.67 7.18 8.15
CA PHE A 351 -2.22 8.56 8.22
C PHE A 351 -0.78 8.68 8.71
N GLU A 352 -0.34 7.82 9.64
CA GLU A 352 1.07 7.76 10.04
C GLU A 352 1.98 7.53 8.83
N LEU A 353 1.62 6.58 7.94
CA LEU A 353 2.37 6.36 6.70
C LEU A 353 2.31 7.56 5.74
N LEU A 354 1.10 8.11 5.54
CA LEU A 354 0.93 9.22 4.59
C LEU A 354 1.57 10.53 5.08
N ASP A 355 1.61 10.74 6.40
CA ASP A 355 2.17 11.93 7.05
C ASP A 355 3.67 11.78 7.34
N THR A 356 4.29 10.62 7.14
CA THR A 356 5.74 10.44 7.31
C THR A 356 6.47 11.54 6.52
N PRO A 357 7.16 12.47 7.19
CA PRO A 357 7.84 13.57 6.52
C PRO A 357 9.11 13.08 5.83
N ASN A 358 9.53 13.75 4.78
CA ASN A 358 10.88 13.61 4.28
C ASN A 358 11.82 14.32 5.26
N THR A 359 12.78 13.59 5.80
CA THR A 359 13.70 14.08 6.83
C THR A 359 14.95 14.72 6.23
N MET A 360 15.28 14.40 4.96
CA MET A 360 16.42 14.95 4.26
C MET A 360 16.14 16.36 3.75
N TYR A 361 17.07 17.26 4.00
CA TYR A 361 17.02 18.62 3.46
C TYR A 361 17.17 18.59 1.94
N GLN A 362 16.22 19.18 1.21
CA GLN A 362 16.21 19.14 -0.26
C GLN A 362 17.19 20.09 -0.93
N GLY A 363 17.63 21.13 -0.24
CA GLY A 363 18.51 22.16 -0.79
C GLY A 363 17.84 23.02 -1.88
N SER A 364 18.53 24.06 -2.32
CA SER A 364 18.06 25.00 -3.35
C SER A 364 19.05 25.22 -4.49
N LEU A 365 20.31 24.87 -4.29
CA LEU A 365 21.36 25.07 -5.30
C LEU A 365 21.21 24.01 -6.41
N THR A 366 21.33 24.44 -7.65
CA THR A 366 21.48 23.54 -8.80
C THR A 366 22.92 23.07 -8.92
N THR A 367 23.14 21.84 -9.34
CA THR A 367 24.47 21.41 -9.75
C THR A 367 24.79 22.06 -11.08
N GLU A 368 25.88 22.86 -11.13
CA GLU A 368 26.35 23.42 -12.38
C GLU A 368 26.74 22.29 -13.33
N LYS A 369 26.24 22.35 -14.57
CA LYS A 369 26.82 21.54 -15.67
C LYS A 369 28.15 22.19 -16.05
N ARG A 370 29.19 21.84 -15.34
CA ARG A 370 30.53 22.30 -15.69
C ARG A 370 30.97 21.61 -16.96
N SER A 371 31.36 22.39 -17.94
CA SER A 371 31.91 21.88 -19.22
C SER A 371 33.26 21.21 -19.04
N ASP A 372 33.95 21.51 -17.93
CA ASP A 372 35.25 20.93 -17.57
C ASP A 372 35.16 19.62 -16.78
N ILE A 373 33.91 19.18 -16.42
CA ILE A 373 33.63 17.95 -15.67
C ILE A 373 34.45 17.84 -14.36
N GLN A 374 35.07 18.92 -13.89
CA GLN A 374 35.90 18.90 -12.70
C GLN A 374 35.09 19.12 -11.44
N TYR A 375 34.93 18.06 -10.66
CA TYR A 375 34.26 18.10 -9.36
C TYR A 375 35.20 17.55 -8.29
N ASP A 376 35.48 18.31 -7.24
CA ASP A 376 36.18 17.82 -6.06
C ASP A 376 35.14 17.28 -5.06
N VAL A 377 35.36 16.07 -4.57
CA VAL A 377 34.57 15.49 -3.49
C VAL A 377 35.44 15.40 -2.24
N GLU A 378 34.94 15.88 -1.12
CA GLU A 378 35.66 15.87 0.14
C GLU A 378 34.74 15.41 1.27
N PHE A 379 35.17 14.38 2.01
CA PHE A 379 34.58 13.93 3.27
C PHE A 379 35.38 14.55 4.40
N ARG A 380 34.70 15.32 5.28
CA ARG A 380 35.30 15.99 6.43
C ARG A 380 34.71 15.44 7.71
N ASP A 381 35.50 14.66 8.42
CA ASP A 381 35.15 14.06 9.72
C ASP A 381 33.78 13.36 9.74
N VAL A 382 33.51 12.61 8.64
CA VAL A 382 32.19 12.00 8.41
C VAL A 382 32.02 10.76 9.25
N SER A 383 31.00 10.77 10.13
CA SER A 383 30.53 9.61 10.85
C SER A 383 29.05 9.34 10.55
N PHE A 384 28.68 8.05 10.50
CA PHE A 384 27.32 7.66 10.15
C PHE A 384 26.83 6.44 10.90
N LYS A 385 25.58 6.53 11.38
CA LYS A 385 24.79 5.41 11.90
C LYS A 385 23.54 5.21 11.06
N TYR A 386 23.20 3.96 10.77
CA TYR A 386 21.90 3.68 10.15
C TYR A 386 20.75 4.00 11.11
N PRO A 387 19.58 4.43 10.60
CA PRO A 387 18.40 4.69 11.42
C PRO A 387 18.04 3.47 12.28
N GLY A 388 17.90 3.67 13.59
CA GLY A 388 17.61 2.61 14.56
C GLY A 388 18.80 1.77 15.02
N SER A 389 20.03 2.07 14.55
CA SER A 389 21.27 1.43 15.01
C SER A 389 22.05 2.34 15.96
N GLU A 390 22.60 1.76 17.04
CA GLU A 390 23.53 2.46 17.93
C GLU A 390 24.98 2.38 17.43
N ALA A 391 25.29 1.42 16.55
CA ALA A 391 26.63 1.22 16.03
C ALA A 391 26.92 2.15 14.83
N TYR A 392 28.12 2.73 14.84
CA TYR A 392 28.62 3.48 13.68
C TYR A 392 29.00 2.54 12.54
N ALA A 393 28.47 2.81 11.36
CA ALA A 393 28.87 2.15 10.12
C ALA A 393 30.08 2.85 9.47
N LEU A 394 30.22 4.18 9.66
CA LEU A 394 31.42 4.93 9.34
C LEU A 394 31.82 5.80 10.54
N ARG A 395 33.14 6.01 10.71
CA ARG A 395 33.74 6.75 11.84
C ARG A 395 34.84 7.66 11.34
N HIS A 396 34.68 8.96 11.56
CA HIS A 396 35.69 9.98 11.32
C HIS A 396 36.39 9.85 9.95
N VAL A 397 35.61 9.58 8.89
CA VAL A 397 36.14 9.44 7.54
C VAL A 397 36.57 10.81 7.02
N ASN A 398 37.87 10.92 6.72
CA ASN A 398 38.47 12.08 6.08
C ASN A 398 39.09 11.61 4.76
N MET A 399 38.56 12.08 3.63
CA MET A 399 39.03 11.70 2.32
C MET A 399 38.72 12.78 1.29
N LYS A 400 39.63 13.04 0.42
CA LYS A 400 39.45 13.93 -0.73
C LYS A 400 39.91 13.23 -1.99
N PHE A 401 39.10 13.28 -3.05
CA PHE A 401 39.46 12.77 -4.36
C PHE A 401 38.97 13.72 -5.45
N LYS A 402 39.77 13.79 -6.53
CA LYS A 402 39.48 14.65 -7.66
C LYS A 402 38.62 13.97 -8.70
N VAL A 403 37.88 14.76 -9.42
CA VAL A 403 37.13 14.30 -10.58
C VAL A 403 38.04 14.00 -11.75
N GLY A 404 37.64 13.01 -12.56
CA GLY A 404 38.48 12.47 -13.62
C GLY A 404 39.47 11.41 -13.12
N SER A 405 39.58 11.18 -11.79
CA SER A 405 40.38 10.08 -11.25
C SER A 405 39.54 8.81 -11.04
N ARG A 406 40.25 7.69 -11.05
CA ARG A 406 39.70 6.37 -10.75
C ARG A 406 40.06 5.99 -9.33
N LEU A 407 39.07 6.02 -8.45
CA LEU A 407 39.25 5.66 -7.04
C LEU A 407 38.81 4.19 -6.81
N ALA A 408 39.72 3.37 -6.33
CA ALA A 408 39.37 2.06 -5.80
C ALA A 408 39.06 2.16 -4.30
N VAL A 409 37.97 1.54 -3.86
CA VAL A 409 37.59 1.43 -2.44
C VAL A 409 37.69 -0.04 -2.06
N VAL A 410 38.61 -0.38 -1.17
CA VAL A 410 38.92 -1.76 -0.78
C VAL A 410 38.79 -1.96 0.73
N GLY A 411 38.68 -3.20 1.17
CA GLY A 411 38.58 -3.57 2.59
C GLY A 411 37.75 -4.84 2.80
N MET A 412 37.77 -5.35 4.01
CA MET A 412 36.99 -6.53 4.42
C MET A 412 35.48 -6.30 4.32
N ASN A 413 34.70 -7.39 4.32
CA ASN A 413 33.24 -7.29 4.42
C ASN A 413 32.84 -6.58 5.71
N GLY A 414 31.88 -5.65 5.63
CA GLY A 414 31.46 -4.85 6.79
C GLY A 414 32.39 -3.68 7.14
N SER A 415 33.43 -3.39 6.35
CA SER A 415 34.33 -2.25 6.62
C SER A 415 33.74 -0.88 6.32
N GLY A 416 32.51 -0.78 5.74
CA GLY A 416 31.83 0.50 5.48
C GLY A 416 31.80 0.94 4.01
N LYS A 417 32.33 0.17 3.05
CA LYS A 417 32.45 0.54 1.63
C LYS A 417 31.10 0.89 0.98
N THR A 418 30.11 0.03 1.09
CA THR A 418 28.76 0.28 0.54
C THR A 418 28.08 1.47 1.25
N THR A 419 28.35 1.65 2.56
CA THR A 419 27.84 2.81 3.31
C THR A 419 28.45 4.12 2.81
N PHE A 420 29.76 4.11 2.50
CA PHE A 420 30.44 5.24 1.87
C PHE A 420 29.75 5.66 0.56
N ILE A 421 29.46 4.71 -0.33
CA ILE A 421 28.72 5.01 -1.58
C ILE A 421 27.32 5.55 -1.32
N LYS A 422 26.58 4.95 -0.39
CA LYS A 422 25.25 5.42 -0.05
C LYS A 422 25.27 6.89 0.43
N LEU A 423 26.28 7.29 1.18
CA LEU A 423 26.48 8.69 1.60
C LEU A 423 26.95 9.57 0.45
N LEU A 424 27.89 9.10 -0.37
CA LEU A 424 28.37 9.83 -1.54
C LEU A 424 27.22 10.14 -2.52
N CYS A 425 26.32 9.18 -2.75
CA CYS A 425 25.13 9.36 -3.57
C CYS A 425 24.00 10.10 -2.84
N ARG A 426 24.21 10.52 -1.59
CA ARG A 426 23.20 11.16 -0.75
C ARG A 426 21.89 10.35 -0.63
N LEU A 427 21.98 9.01 -0.57
CA LEU A 427 20.85 8.17 -0.15
C LEU A 427 20.58 8.32 1.36
N TYR A 428 21.63 8.70 2.12
CA TYR A 428 21.58 9.13 3.51
C TYR A 428 22.40 10.39 3.67
N ASP A 429 22.02 11.24 4.61
CA ASP A 429 22.89 12.33 5.08
C ASP A 429 23.78 11.83 6.24
N PRO A 430 25.01 12.33 6.40
CA PRO A 430 25.90 11.93 7.49
C PRO A 430 25.28 12.27 8.86
N THR A 431 25.59 11.46 9.88
CA THR A 431 25.20 11.74 11.27
C THR A 431 26.04 12.88 11.85
N GLU A 432 27.33 12.88 11.55
CA GLU A 432 28.31 13.87 11.97
C GLU A 432 29.24 14.20 10.79
N GLY A 433 29.78 15.40 10.78
CA GLY A 433 30.64 15.88 9.69
C GLY A 433 29.87 16.37 8.47
N GLU A 434 30.60 16.58 7.38
CA GLU A 434 30.04 17.09 6.13
C GLU A 434 30.70 16.44 4.90
N ILE A 435 29.92 16.30 3.84
CA ILE A 435 30.41 15.87 2.52
C ILE A 435 30.27 17.08 1.61
N LEU A 436 31.36 17.43 0.95
CA LEU A 436 31.43 18.60 0.10
C LEU A 436 31.60 18.19 -1.36
N LEU A 437 30.88 18.85 -2.24
CA LEU A 437 31.09 18.87 -3.68
C LEU A 437 31.54 20.27 -4.08
N ASN A 438 32.78 20.40 -4.59
CA ASN A 438 33.40 21.70 -4.89
C ASN A 438 33.39 22.69 -3.71
N GLY A 439 33.65 22.20 -2.49
CA GLY A 439 33.66 23.00 -1.28
C GLY A 439 32.26 23.39 -0.74
N ILE A 440 31.20 22.92 -1.36
CA ILE A 440 29.81 23.18 -0.93
C ILE A 440 29.20 21.87 -0.40
N ASP A 441 28.62 21.95 0.80
CA ASP A 441 27.92 20.82 1.42
C ASP A 441 26.83 20.27 0.49
N ILE A 442 26.85 18.96 0.25
CA ILE A 442 25.91 18.28 -0.66
C ILE A 442 24.45 18.46 -0.26
N ARG A 443 24.17 18.72 1.03
CA ARG A 443 22.82 19.00 1.57
C ARG A 443 22.23 20.32 1.04
N LYS A 444 23.04 21.24 0.52
CA LYS A 444 22.61 22.52 -0.05
C LYS A 444 22.13 22.40 -1.51
N TYR A 445 22.51 21.35 -2.20
CA TYR A 445 22.05 21.12 -3.57
C TYR A 445 20.64 20.57 -3.61
N ARG A 446 19.90 20.86 -4.68
CA ARG A 446 18.63 20.20 -4.98
C ARG A 446 18.89 18.72 -5.14
N TYR A 447 18.11 17.90 -4.43
CA TYR A 447 18.30 16.47 -4.37
C TYR A 447 18.32 15.83 -5.76
N ASP A 448 17.30 16.14 -6.59
CA ASP A 448 17.17 15.58 -7.95
C ASP A 448 18.33 15.96 -8.86
N ASP A 449 18.86 17.18 -8.73
CA ASP A 449 19.99 17.64 -9.55
C ASP A 449 21.28 16.98 -9.10
N TYR A 450 21.49 16.82 -7.79
CA TYR A 450 22.62 16.09 -7.24
C TYR A 450 22.63 14.62 -7.68
N MET A 451 21.47 13.93 -7.67
CA MET A 451 21.35 12.54 -8.12
C MET A 451 21.65 12.34 -9.61
N LYS A 452 21.50 13.39 -10.44
CA LYS A 452 21.79 13.31 -11.87
C LYS A 452 23.28 13.21 -12.17
N ILE A 453 24.16 13.62 -11.25
CA ILE A 453 25.61 13.56 -11.48
C ILE A 453 26.21 12.16 -11.29
N PHE A 454 25.43 11.18 -10.79
CA PHE A 454 25.88 9.82 -10.54
C PHE A 454 25.21 8.80 -11.46
N SER A 455 25.99 7.88 -12.01
CA SER A 455 25.54 6.60 -12.56
C SER A 455 26.06 5.50 -11.65
N VAL A 456 25.15 4.69 -11.05
CA VAL A 456 25.52 3.72 -10.01
C VAL A 456 25.04 2.33 -10.38
N VAL A 457 25.93 1.35 -10.26
CA VAL A 457 25.61 -0.08 -10.25
C VAL A 457 25.83 -0.58 -8.82
N PHE A 458 24.76 -0.78 -8.07
CA PHE A 458 24.83 -1.35 -6.72
C PHE A 458 25.04 -2.87 -6.77
N GLN A 459 25.57 -3.45 -5.71
CA GLN A 459 25.78 -4.90 -5.59
C GLN A 459 24.46 -5.70 -5.71
N ASP A 460 23.38 -5.18 -5.15
CA ASP A 460 22.04 -5.77 -5.11
C ASP A 460 21.08 -5.18 -6.16
N PHE A 461 21.62 -4.72 -7.29
CA PHE A 461 20.81 -4.15 -8.37
C PHE A 461 19.69 -5.09 -8.81
N GLN A 462 18.57 -4.51 -9.24
CA GLN A 462 17.43 -5.26 -9.75
C GLN A 462 17.08 -4.84 -11.18
N LEU A 463 16.77 -5.84 -12.01
CA LEU A 463 16.17 -5.63 -13.33
C LEU A 463 14.67 -5.84 -13.23
N LEU A 464 13.94 -5.07 -14.00
CA LEU A 464 12.47 -5.18 -14.05
C LEU A 464 12.07 -6.23 -15.11
N ALA A 465 10.94 -6.89 -14.90
CA ALA A 465 10.33 -7.77 -15.91
C ALA A 465 9.69 -6.94 -17.03
N LEU A 466 10.50 -6.12 -17.71
CA LEU A 466 10.16 -5.19 -18.78
C LEU A 466 11.09 -5.42 -19.98
N PRO A 467 10.81 -4.81 -21.16
CA PRO A 467 11.70 -4.87 -22.31
C PRO A 467 13.13 -4.47 -21.98
N LEU A 468 14.11 -5.11 -22.63
CA LEU A 468 15.53 -4.88 -22.43
C LEU A 468 15.91 -3.41 -22.63
N GLY A 469 15.41 -2.78 -23.70
CA GLY A 469 15.69 -1.37 -23.97
C GLY A 469 15.21 -0.43 -22.87
N GLN A 470 14.04 -0.71 -22.30
CA GLN A 470 13.49 0.07 -21.16
C GLN A 470 14.31 -0.18 -19.87
N ASN A 471 14.83 -1.40 -19.66
CA ASN A 471 15.69 -1.69 -18.53
C ASN A 471 17.01 -0.92 -18.59
N VAL A 472 17.59 -0.76 -19.78
CA VAL A 472 18.83 0.00 -19.98
C VAL A 472 18.56 1.50 -19.86
N ALA A 473 17.53 1.99 -20.54
CA ALA A 473 17.23 3.43 -20.56
C ALA A 473 16.58 3.95 -19.26
N ALA A 474 16.00 3.05 -18.44
CA ALA A 474 15.16 3.39 -17.30
C ALA A 474 14.01 4.35 -17.67
N SER A 475 13.50 4.26 -18.90
CA SER A 475 12.46 5.13 -19.48
C SER A 475 11.58 4.36 -20.46
N GLN A 476 10.35 4.84 -20.65
CA GLN A 476 9.43 4.30 -21.66
C GLN A 476 9.89 4.62 -23.10
N THR A 477 10.49 5.80 -23.28
CA THR A 477 11.03 6.27 -24.57
C THR A 477 12.54 6.37 -24.48
N TYR A 478 13.25 5.88 -25.49
CA TYR A 478 14.71 5.84 -25.50
C TYR A 478 15.28 5.90 -26.91
N ASP A 479 16.53 6.29 -27.02
CA ASP A 479 17.31 6.20 -28.25
C ASP A 479 17.85 4.76 -28.40
N ALA A 480 17.29 4.04 -29.38
CA ALA A 480 17.63 2.63 -29.62
C ALA A 480 19.10 2.45 -30.04
N ALA A 481 19.67 3.37 -30.84
CA ALA A 481 21.06 3.28 -31.28
C ALA A 481 22.00 3.43 -30.09
N ARG A 482 21.72 4.36 -29.20
CA ARG A 482 22.49 4.58 -27.96
C ARG A 482 22.36 3.40 -26.98
N VAL A 483 21.19 2.79 -26.85
CA VAL A 483 21.01 1.58 -26.03
C VAL A 483 21.84 0.42 -26.57
N LEU A 484 21.85 0.21 -27.90
CA LEU A 484 22.68 -0.80 -28.56
C LEU A 484 24.16 -0.57 -28.33
N ASP A 485 24.65 0.65 -28.46
CA ASP A 485 26.03 1.02 -28.19
C ASP A 485 26.41 0.70 -26.73
N CYS A 486 25.59 1.11 -25.76
CA CYS A 486 25.85 0.84 -24.36
C CYS A 486 25.85 -0.67 -24.02
N LEU A 487 24.96 -1.46 -24.62
CA LEU A 487 24.95 -2.92 -24.45
C LEU A 487 26.20 -3.58 -25.02
N ASN A 488 26.67 -3.12 -26.18
CA ASN A 488 27.90 -3.62 -26.79
C ASN A 488 29.13 -3.27 -25.95
N LYS A 489 29.26 -2.03 -25.47
CA LYS A 489 30.30 -1.61 -24.55
C LYS A 489 30.32 -2.42 -23.26
N ALA A 490 29.13 -2.76 -22.72
CA ALA A 490 29.01 -3.63 -21.55
C ALA A 490 29.26 -5.13 -21.84
N GLY A 491 29.59 -5.50 -23.08
CA GLY A 491 29.87 -6.90 -23.46
C GLY A 491 28.60 -7.77 -23.54
N PHE A 492 27.44 -7.20 -23.85
CA PHE A 492 26.16 -7.93 -23.96
C PHE A 492 25.76 -8.24 -25.41
N GLY A 493 26.55 -7.81 -26.41
CA GLY A 493 26.23 -7.88 -27.83
C GLY A 493 25.94 -9.28 -28.36
N GLU A 494 26.72 -10.30 -27.99
CA GLU A 494 26.49 -11.69 -28.41
C GLU A 494 25.16 -12.27 -27.91
N LYS A 495 24.77 -11.93 -26.68
CA LYS A 495 23.50 -12.37 -26.11
C LYS A 495 22.34 -11.63 -26.75
N LEU A 496 22.50 -10.33 -27.00
CA LEU A 496 21.50 -9.50 -27.67
C LEU A 496 21.15 -10.06 -29.06
N ALA A 497 22.14 -10.51 -29.83
CA ALA A 497 21.92 -11.13 -31.14
C ALA A 497 21.08 -12.41 -31.09
N LYS A 498 21.01 -13.08 -29.94
CA LYS A 498 20.21 -14.29 -29.70
C LYS A 498 18.84 -14.00 -29.09
N MET A 499 18.50 -12.73 -28.79
CA MET A 499 17.21 -12.37 -28.24
C MET A 499 16.12 -12.32 -29.30
N PRO A 500 14.93 -12.90 -29.06
CA PRO A 500 13.91 -13.09 -30.11
C PRO A 500 13.36 -11.78 -30.66
N HIS A 501 13.27 -10.73 -29.83
CA HIS A 501 12.73 -9.42 -30.21
C HIS A 501 13.74 -8.27 -29.98
N GLY A 502 15.04 -8.58 -29.94
CA GLY A 502 16.10 -7.58 -29.71
C GLY A 502 15.85 -6.75 -28.45
N LEU A 503 15.77 -5.43 -28.58
CA LEU A 503 15.54 -4.52 -27.45
C LEU A 503 14.13 -4.61 -26.85
N ASP A 504 13.14 -5.11 -27.58
CA ASP A 504 11.77 -5.28 -27.12
C ASP A 504 11.55 -6.63 -26.41
N THR A 505 12.59 -7.47 -26.30
CA THR A 505 12.53 -8.72 -25.55
C THR A 505 12.31 -8.43 -24.07
N TYR A 506 11.23 -8.97 -23.50
CA TYR A 506 10.97 -8.91 -22.06
C TYR A 506 11.99 -9.73 -21.29
N LEU A 507 12.50 -9.16 -20.20
CA LEU A 507 13.31 -9.89 -19.24
C LEU A 507 12.38 -10.63 -18.26
N TYR A 508 12.74 -11.88 -17.95
CA TYR A 508 11.96 -12.78 -17.09
C TYR A 508 10.54 -13.08 -17.62
N LYS A 509 9.97 -14.17 -17.10
CA LYS A 509 8.63 -14.66 -17.48
C LYS A 509 7.51 -14.21 -16.53
N SER A 510 7.75 -13.17 -15.73
CA SER A 510 6.77 -12.71 -14.73
C SER A 510 5.63 -11.90 -15.33
N VAL A 511 5.87 -11.22 -16.46
CA VAL A 511 4.90 -10.36 -17.16
C VAL A 511 4.57 -10.93 -18.53
N ASP A 512 5.57 -11.39 -19.27
CA ASP A 512 5.43 -11.98 -20.60
C ASP A 512 5.90 -13.43 -20.57
N THR A 513 5.09 -14.36 -21.13
CA THR A 513 5.41 -15.79 -21.18
C THR A 513 6.59 -16.11 -22.10
N GLU A 514 6.83 -15.26 -23.12
CA GLU A 514 7.99 -15.35 -24.04
C GLU A 514 9.24 -14.66 -23.49
N GLY A 515 9.15 -14.07 -22.28
CA GLY A 515 10.25 -13.41 -21.61
C GLY A 515 11.47 -14.31 -21.44
N VAL A 516 12.66 -13.74 -21.55
CA VAL A 516 13.94 -14.44 -21.48
C VAL A 516 14.57 -14.28 -20.09
N ASP A 517 14.91 -15.40 -19.47
CA ASP A 517 15.68 -15.39 -18.22
C ASP A 517 17.16 -15.07 -18.56
N VAL A 518 17.75 -14.20 -17.74
CA VAL A 518 19.16 -13.81 -17.84
C VAL A 518 19.94 -14.37 -16.65
N SER A 519 21.17 -14.78 -16.88
CA SER A 519 22.10 -15.19 -15.83
C SER A 519 22.54 -13.99 -14.97
N GLY A 520 23.11 -14.24 -13.79
CA GLY A 520 23.62 -13.16 -12.93
C GLY A 520 24.65 -12.26 -13.64
N GLY A 521 25.55 -12.85 -14.41
CA GLY A 521 26.55 -12.10 -15.20
C GLY A 521 25.93 -11.31 -16.35
N GLU A 522 24.93 -11.87 -17.06
CA GLU A 522 24.19 -11.16 -18.09
C GLU A 522 23.40 -9.97 -17.50
N ALA A 523 22.75 -10.18 -16.34
CA ALA A 523 22.04 -9.13 -15.62
C ALA A 523 22.98 -7.99 -15.21
N GLN A 524 24.20 -8.32 -14.80
CA GLN A 524 25.24 -7.36 -14.45
C GLN A 524 25.70 -6.51 -15.64
N LYS A 525 25.90 -7.13 -16.80
CA LYS A 525 26.20 -6.42 -18.06
C LYS A 525 25.08 -5.44 -18.44
N ILE A 526 23.81 -5.82 -18.24
CA ILE A 526 22.67 -4.91 -18.46
C ILE A 526 22.69 -3.75 -17.47
N ALA A 527 23.02 -3.99 -16.19
CA ALA A 527 23.12 -2.93 -15.18
C ALA A 527 24.27 -1.94 -15.49
N ILE A 528 25.40 -2.43 -16.01
CA ILE A 528 26.50 -1.59 -16.51
C ILE A 528 26.03 -0.77 -17.72
N ALA A 529 25.34 -1.38 -18.69
CA ALA A 529 24.78 -0.66 -19.85
C ALA A 529 23.81 0.45 -19.43
N ARG A 530 23.00 0.22 -18.38
CA ARG A 530 22.12 1.24 -17.76
C ARG A 530 22.93 2.43 -17.22
N ALA A 531 24.03 2.16 -16.53
CA ALA A 531 24.90 3.20 -16.00
C ALA A 531 25.56 4.01 -17.12
N LEU A 532 25.99 3.36 -18.20
CA LEU A 532 26.56 4.01 -19.39
C LEU A 532 25.51 4.87 -20.12
N TYR A 533 24.29 4.36 -20.27
CA TYR A 533 23.19 5.09 -20.91
C TYR A 533 22.81 6.37 -20.15
N LYS A 534 22.83 6.36 -18.81
CA LYS A 534 22.59 7.54 -17.98
C LYS A 534 23.63 8.64 -18.23
N ASP A 535 24.87 8.28 -18.52
CA ASP A 535 25.96 9.16 -18.94
C ASP A 535 26.24 10.32 -17.97
N SER A 536 26.35 9.99 -16.70
CA SER A 536 26.66 10.96 -15.63
C SER A 536 28.16 11.21 -15.49
N PRO A 537 28.58 12.36 -14.93
CA PRO A 537 29.98 12.67 -14.64
C PRO A 537 30.70 11.68 -13.72
N PHE A 538 29.93 11.09 -12.78
CA PHE A 538 30.42 10.05 -11.89
C PHE A 538 29.84 8.69 -12.26
N ILE A 539 30.69 7.67 -12.36
CA ILE A 539 30.29 6.28 -12.46
C ILE A 539 30.75 5.52 -11.22
N ILE A 540 29.82 4.88 -10.54
CA ILE A 540 30.08 4.11 -9.32
C ILE A 540 29.72 2.66 -9.58
N LEU A 541 30.67 1.76 -9.37
CA LEU A 541 30.51 0.33 -9.57
C LEU A 541 30.78 -0.40 -8.25
N ASP A 542 29.72 -0.92 -7.61
CA ASP A 542 29.84 -1.69 -6.38
C ASP A 542 29.88 -3.19 -6.71
N GLU A 543 31.07 -3.78 -6.63
CA GLU A 543 31.38 -5.18 -6.97
C GLU A 543 30.85 -5.62 -8.34
N PRO A 544 31.20 -4.90 -9.43
CA PRO A 544 30.61 -5.12 -10.74
C PRO A 544 30.98 -6.45 -11.39
N THR A 545 31.79 -7.28 -10.76
CA THR A 545 32.26 -8.57 -11.30
C THR A 545 31.95 -9.75 -10.40
N ALA A 546 31.16 -9.55 -9.33
CA ALA A 546 30.85 -10.60 -8.34
C ALA A 546 30.15 -11.85 -8.94
N ALA A 547 29.36 -11.67 -10.01
CA ALA A 547 28.61 -12.75 -10.68
C ALA A 547 29.26 -13.19 -12.01
N LEU A 548 30.48 -12.71 -12.34
CA LEU A 548 31.15 -13.01 -13.58
C LEU A 548 32.22 -14.11 -13.41
N ASP A 549 32.40 -14.89 -14.46
CA ASP A 549 33.54 -15.79 -14.57
C ASP A 549 34.85 -14.98 -14.81
N PRO A 550 36.04 -15.56 -14.60
CA PRO A 550 37.30 -14.85 -14.71
C PRO A 550 37.58 -14.26 -16.11
N ILE A 551 37.02 -14.87 -17.17
CA ILE A 551 37.23 -14.39 -18.56
C ILE A 551 36.34 -13.15 -18.80
N ALA A 552 35.06 -13.23 -18.43
CA ALA A 552 34.16 -12.11 -18.55
C ALA A 552 34.56 -10.93 -17.64
N GLU A 553 35.14 -11.23 -16.49
CA GLU A 553 35.71 -10.23 -15.60
C GLU A 553 36.91 -9.51 -16.28
N ALA A 554 37.85 -10.26 -16.84
CA ALA A 554 39.00 -9.69 -17.56
C ALA A 554 38.56 -8.85 -18.77
N GLU A 555 37.46 -9.25 -19.46
CA GLU A 555 36.87 -8.48 -20.55
C GLU A 555 36.34 -7.12 -20.06
N ILE A 556 35.61 -7.09 -18.93
CA ILE A 556 35.11 -5.84 -18.37
C ILE A 556 36.28 -4.94 -17.92
N TYR A 557 37.30 -5.50 -17.27
CA TYR A 557 38.47 -4.71 -16.88
C TYR A 557 39.27 -4.17 -18.07
N SER A 558 39.40 -4.94 -19.14
CA SER A 558 40.09 -4.45 -20.36
C SER A 558 39.32 -3.30 -21.04
N LYS A 559 37.97 -3.26 -20.87
CA LYS A 559 37.10 -2.20 -21.35
C LYS A 559 36.87 -1.10 -20.32
N PHE A 560 37.46 -1.21 -19.13
CA PHE A 560 37.20 -0.27 -18.03
C PHE A 560 37.56 1.18 -18.42
N ASP A 561 38.66 1.36 -19.17
CA ASP A 561 39.04 2.66 -19.71
C ASP A 561 38.00 3.23 -20.67
N GLU A 562 37.39 2.37 -21.49
CA GLU A 562 36.31 2.75 -22.39
C GLU A 562 35.01 3.02 -21.64
N ILE A 563 34.71 2.26 -20.56
CA ILE A 563 33.56 2.42 -19.70
C ILE A 563 33.66 3.70 -18.85
N ALA A 564 34.80 3.95 -18.25
CA ALA A 564 35.06 5.13 -17.44
C ALA A 564 35.22 6.40 -18.30
N GLY A 565 35.90 6.30 -19.45
CA GLY A 565 36.21 7.46 -20.29
C GLY A 565 36.89 8.56 -19.48
N ASP A 566 36.46 9.81 -19.69
CA ASP A 566 36.92 10.98 -18.95
C ASP A 566 36.15 11.22 -17.62
N LYS A 567 35.33 10.24 -17.18
CA LYS A 567 34.49 10.37 -15.99
C LYS A 567 35.27 10.01 -14.73
N THR A 568 34.77 10.51 -13.60
CA THR A 568 35.24 10.01 -12.31
C THR A 568 34.64 8.63 -12.07
N ALA A 569 35.49 7.64 -11.83
CA ALA A 569 35.06 6.30 -11.52
C ALA A 569 35.38 5.96 -10.06
N VAL A 570 34.36 5.54 -9.31
CA VAL A 570 34.53 4.94 -7.97
C VAL A 570 34.25 3.46 -8.08
N TYR A 571 35.21 2.67 -7.70
CA TYR A 571 35.19 1.24 -7.89
C TYR A 571 35.33 0.50 -6.55
N ILE A 572 34.33 -0.24 -6.13
CA ILE A 572 34.47 -1.16 -5.00
C ILE A 572 34.82 -2.54 -5.52
N SER A 573 35.88 -3.11 -5.01
CA SER A 573 36.28 -4.47 -5.34
C SER A 573 36.76 -5.24 -4.11
N HIS A 574 36.37 -6.49 -4.06
CA HIS A 574 36.99 -7.49 -3.19
C HIS A 574 38.20 -8.15 -3.85
N ARG A 575 38.42 -7.96 -5.17
CA ARG A 575 39.54 -8.48 -5.92
C ARG A 575 40.56 -7.39 -6.17
N LEU A 576 41.64 -7.43 -5.42
CA LEU A 576 42.66 -6.39 -5.45
C LEU A 576 43.42 -6.32 -6.80
N SER A 577 43.37 -7.38 -7.62
CA SER A 577 43.92 -7.37 -8.97
C SER A 577 43.37 -6.26 -9.86
N SER A 578 42.11 -5.85 -9.64
CA SER A 578 41.47 -4.76 -10.37
C SER A 578 41.93 -3.36 -9.92
N CYS A 579 42.46 -3.24 -8.69
CA CYS A 579 42.93 -1.96 -8.16
C CYS A 579 44.13 -1.38 -8.89
N LYS A 580 44.87 -2.22 -9.67
CA LYS A 580 45.99 -1.79 -10.48
C LYS A 580 45.61 -0.78 -11.59
N PHE A 581 44.36 -0.78 -12.00
CA PHE A 581 43.84 0.11 -13.04
C PHE A 581 43.31 1.44 -12.47
N CYS A 582 43.37 1.62 -11.15
CA CYS A 582 42.90 2.82 -10.48
C CYS A 582 44.07 3.75 -10.15
N ASP A 583 43.81 5.06 -10.23
CA ASP A 583 44.79 6.10 -9.93
C ASP A 583 45.04 6.21 -8.43
N GLU A 584 44.04 5.92 -7.64
CA GLU A 584 44.07 6.02 -6.18
C GLU A 584 43.29 4.90 -5.53
N ILE A 585 43.73 4.45 -4.37
CA ILE A 585 43.12 3.38 -3.58
C ILE A 585 42.87 3.89 -2.17
N ALA A 586 41.62 3.77 -1.67
CA ALA A 586 41.26 4.00 -0.29
C ALA A 586 40.98 2.66 0.40
N VAL A 587 41.68 2.39 1.51
CA VAL A 587 41.55 1.16 2.29
C VAL A 587 40.67 1.42 3.49
N PHE A 588 39.52 0.74 3.55
CA PHE A 588 38.56 0.82 4.62
C PHE A 588 38.77 -0.34 5.60
N ASP A 589 38.82 -0.02 6.89
CA ASP A 589 38.74 -0.99 7.96
C ASP A 589 37.90 -0.44 9.12
N SER A 590 37.01 -1.29 9.65
CA SER A 590 36.18 -0.99 10.84
C SER A 590 35.44 0.37 10.76
N GLY A 591 35.02 0.78 9.58
CA GLY A 591 34.26 2.02 9.34
C GLY A 591 35.14 3.26 9.12
N SER A 592 36.45 3.14 9.05
CA SER A 592 37.38 4.26 8.83
C SER A 592 38.27 4.02 7.61
N VAL A 593 38.77 5.10 7.00
CA VAL A 593 39.84 5.04 5.98
C VAL A 593 41.17 5.02 6.70
N ILE A 594 41.90 3.92 6.55
CA ILE A 594 43.18 3.68 7.27
C ILE A 594 44.41 3.92 6.39
N GLN A 595 44.27 3.76 5.07
CA GLN A 595 45.33 4.03 4.10
C GLN A 595 44.72 4.63 2.82
N GLN A 596 45.45 5.54 2.18
CA GLN A 596 45.11 6.11 0.87
C GLN A 596 46.38 6.37 0.08
N GLY A 597 46.41 5.98 -1.20
CA GLY A 597 47.59 6.16 -2.06
C GLY A 597 47.48 5.35 -3.33
N THR A 598 48.59 5.33 -4.13
CA THR A 598 48.66 4.50 -5.34
C THR A 598 48.91 3.03 -5.00
N HIS A 599 48.65 2.14 -5.95
CA HIS A 599 48.94 0.71 -5.79
C HIS A 599 50.37 0.44 -5.38
N SER A 600 51.36 1.16 -5.99
CA SER A 600 52.76 1.00 -5.69
C SER A 600 53.14 1.48 -4.29
N ASP A 601 52.60 2.64 -3.88
CA ASP A 601 52.88 3.19 -2.55
C ASP A 601 52.35 2.29 -1.45
N LEU A 602 51.12 1.78 -1.61
CA LEU A 602 50.47 0.91 -0.63
C LEU A 602 51.11 -0.48 -0.54
N LEU A 603 51.69 -0.99 -1.63
CA LEU A 603 52.45 -2.23 -1.60
C LEU A 603 53.83 -2.09 -0.97
N ALA A 604 54.46 -0.90 -1.04
CA ALA A 604 55.74 -0.63 -0.42
C ALA A 604 55.67 -0.59 1.12
N ASP A 605 54.48 -0.36 1.67
CA ASP A 605 54.23 -0.43 3.12
C ASP A 605 53.87 -1.87 3.51
N GLU A 606 54.89 -2.69 3.79
CA GLU A 606 54.71 -4.09 4.20
C GLU A 606 53.94 -4.27 5.53
N SER A 607 53.85 -3.23 6.35
CA SER A 607 53.07 -3.23 7.59
C SER A 607 51.60 -2.84 7.38
N GLY A 608 51.30 -2.36 6.19
CA GLY A 608 49.96 -1.82 5.85
C GLY A 608 48.91 -2.89 5.60
N LYS A 609 47.66 -2.53 5.84
CA LYS A 609 46.51 -3.42 5.62
C LYS A 609 46.33 -3.79 4.14
N TYR A 610 46.68 -2.89 3.23
CA TYR A 610 46.64 -3.18 1.79
C TYR A 610 47.60 -4.32 1.40
N PHE A 611 48.83 -4.29 1.92
CA PHE A 611 49.83 -5.33 1.68
C PHE A 611 49.36 -6.69 2.25
N GLU A 612 48.80 -6.70 3.46
CA GLU A 612 48.21 -7.90 4.06
C GLU A 612 47.13 -8.51 3.14
N LEU A 613 46.14 -7.68 2.72
CA LEU A 613 45.03 -8.11 1.87
C LEU A 613 45.53 -8.60 0.49
N TRP A 614 46.49 -7.91 -0.08
CA TRP A 614 47.12 -8.27 -1.36
C TRP A 614 47.78 -9.64 -1.30
N ASN A 615 48.62 -9.86 -0.31
CA ASN A 615 49.35 -11.12 -0.14
C ASN A 615 48.40 -12.28 0.18
N ALA A 616 47.36 -12.05 0.98
CA ALA A 616 46.34 -13.05 1.24
C ALA A 616 45.69 -13.54 -0.07
N GLN A 617 45.37 -12.64 -1.01
CA GLN A 617 44.83 -13.03 -2.30
C GLN A 617 45.87 -13.64 -3.23
N ALA A 618 47.09 -13.10 -3.29
CA ALA A 618 48.17 -13.59 -4.14
C ALA A 618 48.59 -15.03 -3.80
N GLN A 619 48.53 -15.44 -2.53
CA GLN A 619 48.83 -16.81 -2.09
C GLN A 619 47.93 -17.87 -2.72
N TYR A 620 46.68 -17.57 -2.98
CA TYR A 620 45.76 -18.49 -3.65
C TYR A 620 46.16 -18.76 -5.10
N TYR A 621 46.75 -17.78 -5.79
CA TYR A 621 47.20 -17.92 -7.19
C TYR A 621 48.61 -18.53 -7.32
N LYS A 622 49.45 -18.48 -6.26
CA LYS A 622 50.81 -19.05 -6.28
C LYS A 622 50.85 -20.54 -5.92
N LYS A 623 49.84 -21.10 -5.23
CA LYS A 623 49.85 -22.51 -4.82
C LYS A 623 49.62 -23.51 -5.92
N ASP A 624 49.01 -23.12 -7.05
CA ASP A 624 48.77 -24.04 -8.19
C ASP A 624 49.95 -24.24 -9.13
N THR A 625 51.08 -23.53 -8.94
CA THR A 625 52.27 -23.69 -9.79
C THR A 625 53.38 -24.52 -9.18
N ALA A 626 53.19 -25.12 -8.01
CA ALA A 626 54.26 -25.86 -7.29
C ALA A 626 53.82 -27.29 -6.85
N GLN A 627 53.17 -28.05 -7.73
CA GLN A 627 53.15 -29.52 -7.66
C GLN A 627 53.59 -30.08 -9.03
N PRO A 628 54.88 -30.53 -9.18
CA PRO A 628 55.20 -31.46 -10.23
C PRO A 628 54.64 -32.84 -9.90
N ALA A 629 54.20 -33.54 -10.93
CA ALA A 629 53.63 -34.88 -10.98
C ALA A 629 54.37 -35.95 -10.20
#